data_01943b3b0ee15406bf76f3d0084b5cd7
#
_entry.id   01943b3b0ee15406bf76f3d0084b5cd7
#
_cell.length_a   1.000
_cell.length_b   1.000
_cell.length_c   1.000
_cell.angle_alpha   90.00
_cell.angle_beta   90.00
_cell.angle_gamma   90.00
#
_symmetry.space_group_name_H-M   'P 1'
#
loop_
_entity.id
_entity.type
_entity.pdbx_description
1 polymer ?
#
loop_
_entity_poly.entity_id
_entity_poly.type
_entity_poly.pdbx_seq_one_letter_code
_entity_poly.pdbx_strand_id
1 'polypeptide(L)'
;KVTQHVIDQGGLMMPGTATAGEMQQAMNQGCEIVKYFPAEANGGVAMLKNIGAALKSCKWMCTGGVNSKNVNDYLGYSQIVAVGGTWMCKSDMIKAEKWDEITAICKEAVKTMLGFSLAHVGINCENEVDAQRAAKTLCAFFGFDYKPGNSSIFAGSAVECMKAPYLGKNGHIAIGTNNIDRAVYHLGRQGVEFDESTRKPKAIYLKGEVGGFAVHLVQK
;
A
#
# COMPACT_ATOMS: atom_id res chain seq x y z
N LYS A 1 26.59 0.07 23.44
CA LYS A 1 27.87 0.67 22.99
C LYS A 1 27.89 0.89 21.48
N VAL A 2 27.66 -0.16 20.65
CA VAL A 2 27.70 -0.02 19.17
C VAL A 2 26.65 1.00 18.67
N THR A 3 25.39 0.87 19.08
CA THR A 3 24.31 1.79 18.70
C THR A 3 24.67 3.25 18.98
N GLN A 4 25.11 3.54 20.21
CA GLN A 4 25.51 4.90 20.60
C GLN A 4 26.70 5.40 19.79
N HIS A 5 27.70 4.55 19.56
CA HIS A 5 28.88 4.94 18.76
C HIS A 5 28.48 5.34 17.33
N VAL A 6 27.58 4.57 16.69
CA VAL A 6 27.10 4.88 15.32
C VAL A 6 26.35 6.21 15.31
N ILE A 7 25.48 6.46 16.31
CA ILE A 7 24.73 7.71 16.44
C ILE A 7 25.68 8.89 16.66
N ASP A 8 26.66 8.76 17.55
CA ASP A 8 27.65 9.80 17.87
C ASP A 8 28.50 10.18 16.64
N GLN A 9 28.66 9.27 15.69
CA GLN A 9 29.32 9.53 14.40
C GLN A 9 28.36 10.06 13.31
N GLY A 10 27.11 10.39 13.66
CA GLY A 10 26.10 10.86 12.71
C GLY A 10 25.55 9.77 11.78
N GLY A 11 25.78 8.50 12.10
CA GLY A 11 25.31 7.37 11.32
C GLY A 11 23.86 7.01 11.64
N LEU A 12 23.12 6.50 10.65
CA LEU A 12 21.77 5.95 10.84
C LEU A 12 21.86 4.52 11.38
N MET A 13 21.19 4.27 12.51
CA MET A 13 21.20 2.95 13.16
C MET A 13 19.79 2.41 13.33
N MET A 14 19.59 1.15 12.93
CA MET A 14 18.38 0.36 13.19
C MET A 14 18.77 -0.88 14.01
N PRO A 15 18.85 -0.79 15.35
CA PRO A 15 19.30 -1.89 16.18
C PRO A 15 18.29 -3.05 16.18
N GLY A 16 18.82 -4.28 16.21
CA GLY A 16 18.02 -5.49 16.36
C GLY A 16 17.42 -5.59 17.76
N THR A 17 16.13 -5.88 17.84
CA THR A 17 15.36 -6.00 19.07
C THR A 17 14.37 -7.16 18.96
N ALA A 18 14.10 -7.81 20.08
CA ALA A 18 13.11 -8.88 20.18
C ALA A 18 12.03 -8.58 21.25
N THR A 19 12.36 -7.72 22.21
CA THR A 19 11.51 -7.41 23.38
C THR A 19 11.17 -5.92 23.44
N ALA A 20 10.06 -5.58 24.11
CA ALA A 20 9.67 -4.19 24.34
C ALA A 20 10.73 -3.39 25.12
N GLY A 21 11.44 -4.04 26.04
CA GLY A 21 12.53 -3.41 26.80
C GLY A 21 13.71 -3.01 25.92
N GLU A 22 14.13 -3.88 25.00
CA GLU A 22 15.19 -3.56 24.02
C GLU A 22 14.77 -2.43 23.08
N MET A 23 13.50 -2.45 22.63
CA MET A 23 12.93 -1.38 21.80
C MET A 23 12.95 -0.05 22.55
N GLN A 24 12.47 -0.01 23.79
CA GLN A 24 12.49 1.20 24.61
C GLN A 24 13.92 1.70 24.84
N GLN A 25 14.87 0.80 25.08
CA GLN A 25 16.29 1.18 25.24
C GLN A 25 16.86 1.80 23.96
N ALA A 26 16.54 1.25 22.80
CA ALA A 26 16.95 1.81 21.51
C ALA A 26 16.32 3.19 21.26
N MET A 27 15.02 3.35 21.56
CA MET A 27 14.32 4.64 21.45
C MET A 27 14.94 5.71 22.40
N ASN A 28 15.31 5.34 23.61
CA ASN A 28 15.99 6.23 24.56
C ASN A 28 17.38 6.69 24.06
N GLN A 29 18.00 5.97 23.12
CA GLN A 29 19.23 6.35 22.43
C GLN A 29 18.95 7.19 21.16
N GLY A 30 17.70 7.53 20.85
CA GLY A 30 17.33 8.32 19.67
C GLY A 30 17.02 7.50 18.40
N CYS A 31 16.92 6.16 18.49
CA CYS A 31 16.52 5.35 17.35
C CYS A 31 15.01 5.44 17.13
N GLU A 32 14.58 6.00 16.00
CA GLU A 32 13.15 6.07 15.64
C GLU A 32 12.65 4.74 15.05
N ILE A 33 13.52 4.00 14.37
CA ILE A 33 13.22 2.73 13.72
C ILE A 33 14.11 1.65 14.32
N VAL A 34 13.51 0.54 14.71
CA VAL A 34 14.25 -0.63 15.20
C VAL A 34 13.97 -1.86 14.35
N LYS A 35 14.92 -2.77 14.25
CA LYS A 35 14.70 -4.05 13.59
C LYS A 35 14.04 -5.01 14.55
N TYR A 36 12.89 -5.58 14.19
CA TYR A 36 12.26 -6.67 14.93
C TYR A 36 12.68 -8.02 14.36
N PHE A 37 13.39 -8.82 15.16
CA PHE A 37 13.96 -10.08 14.72
C PHE A 37 14.13 -11.08 15.88
N PRO A 38 13.84 -12.37 15.64
CA PRO A 38 13.16 -12.96 14.48
C PRO A 38 11.63 -12.73 14.54
N ALA A 39 11.06 -12.06 13.53
CA ALA A 39 9.71 -11.50 13.64
C ALA A 39 8.62 -12.57 13.86
N GLU A 40 8.53 -13.59 13.00
CA GLU A 40 7.51 -14.64 13.13
C GLU A 40 7.68 -15.46 14.41
N ALA A 41 8.90 -15.86 14.74
CA ALA A 41 9.18 -16.64 15.94
C ALA A 41 8.86 -15.89 17.24
N ASN A 42 8.90 -14.57 17.21
CA ASN A 42 8.56 -13.69 18.35
C ASN A 42 7.08 -13.23 18.34
N GLY A 43 6.20 -13.93 17.65
CA GLY A 43 4.75 -13.68 17.66
C GLY A 43 4.24 -12.73 16.58
N GLY A 44 5.09 -12.36 15.61
CA GLY A 44 4.68 -11.68 14.39
C GLY A 44 3.99 -10.33 14.61
N VAL A 45 3.09 -10.00 13.69
CA VAL A 45 2.32 -8.74 13.73
C VAL A 45 1.42 -8.64 14.96
N ALA A 46 0.89 -9.76 15.46
CA ALA A 46 0.04 -9.77 16.64
C ALA A 46 0.79 -9.26 17.88
N MET A 47 2.03 -9.72 18.09
CA MET A 47 2.88 -9.23 19.17
C MET A 47 3.22 -7.75 18.99
N LEU A 48 3.55 -7.32 17.78
CA LEU A 48 3.87 -5.90 17.50
C LEU A 48 2.69 -4.97 17.73
N LYS A 49 1.46 -5.39 17.45
CA LYS A 49 0.25 -4.62 17.80
C LYS A 49 0.11 -4.41 19.31
N ASN A 50 0.40 -5.44 20.11
CA ASN A 50 0.36 -5.34 21.57
C ASN A 50 1.48 -4.40 22.08
N ILE A 51 2.71 -4.55 21.59
CA ILE A 51 3.83 -3.68 21.95
C ILE A 51 3.57 -2.23 21.50
N GLY A 52 3.06 -2.04 20.29
CA GLY A 52 2.78 -0.72 19.70
C GLY A 52 1.68 0.06 20.42
N ALA A 53 0.79 -0.61 21.15
CA ALA A 53 -0.17 0.06 22.01
C ALA A 53 0.53 0.87 23.12
N ALA A 54 1.66 0.38 23.64
CA ALA A 54 2.49 1.06 24.64
C ALA A 54 3.55 1.96 24.00
N LEU A 55 4.24 1.46 22.94
CA LEU A 55 5.34 2.17 22.27
C LEU A 55 4.84 2.85 20.96
N LYS A 56 3.96 3.84 21.10
CA LYS A 56 3.25 4.48 19.97
C LYS A 56 4.16 5.14 18.93
N SER A 57 5.31 5.67 19.31
CA SER A 57 6.28 6.33 18.43
C SER A 57 7.29 5.37 17.81
N CYS A 58 7.38 4.12 18.29
CA CYS A 58 8.31 3.13 17.75
C CYS A 58 7.87 2.69 16.35
N LYS A 59 8.82 2.64 15.43
CA LYS A 59 8.63 2.10 14.08
C LYS A 59 9.51 0.87 13.90
N TRP A 60 9.05 -0.08 13.08
CA TRP A 60 9.74 -1.34 12.90
C TRP A 60 10.12 -1.63 11.47
N MET A 61 11.31 -2.22 11.32
CA MET A 61 11.68 -2.99 10.15
C MET A 61 11.72 -4.46 10.55
N CYS A 62 10.81 -5.27 10.02
CA CYS A 62 10.61 -6.65 10.44
C CYS A 62 11.33 -7.63 9.53
N THR A 63 12.08 -8.57 10.12
CA THR A 63 12.74 -9.66 9.39
C THR A 63 12.69 -10.96 10.20
N GLY A 64 12.85 -12.10 9.49
CA GLY A 64 12.78 -13.44 10.10
C GLY A 64 11.39 -14.05 9.99
N GLY A 65 11.19 -14.89 8.97
CA GLY A 65 9.92 -15.54 8.66
C GLY A 65 8.99 -14.73 7.76
N VAL A 66 9.30 -13.48 7.45
CA VAL A 66 8.53 -12.69 6.47
C VAL A 66 8.73 -13.28 5.07
N ASN A 67 7.65 -13.40 4.31
CA ASN A 67 7.60 -13.99 2.97
C ASN A 67 6.43 -13.41 2.15
N SER A 68 6.24 -13.88 0.91
CA SER A 68 5.20 -13.38 0.01
C SER A 68 3.75 -13.56 0.52
N LYS A 69 3.51 -14.49 1.44
CA LYS A 69 2.16 -14.77 1.96
C LYS A 69 1.76 -13.83 3.10
N ASN A 70 2.74 -13.38 3.90
CA ASN A 70 2.49 -12.55 5.10
C ASN A 70 3.01 -11.10 4.99
N VAL A 71 3.70 -10.74 3.91
CA VAL A 71 4.28 -9.40 3.71
C VAL A 71 3.25 -8.28 3.90
N ASN A 72 2.02 -8.46 3.43
CA ASN A 72 0.97 -7.45 3.54
C ASN A 72 0.35 -7.37 4.93
N ASP A 73 0.37 -8.45 5.73
CA ASP A 73 -0.05 -8.41 7.13
C ASP A 73 0.88 -7.50 7.93
N TYR A 74 2.19 -7.61 7.68
CA TYR A 74 3.19 -6.72 8.27
C TYR A 74 3.01 -5.28 7.76
N LEU A 75 3.08 -5.07 6.46
CA LEU A 75 3.06 -3.72 5.86
C LEU A 75 1.70 -3.01 5.98
N GLY A 76 0.65 -3.72 6.34
CA GLY A 76 -0.66 -3.15 6.68
C GLY A 76 -0.72 -2.53 8.08
N TYR A 77 0.27 -2.79 8.95
CA TYR A 77 0.33 -2.15 10.26
C TYR A 77 1.18 -0.87 10.19
N SER A 78 0.58 0.28 10.49
CA SER A 78 1.15 1.62 10.23
C SER A 78 2.51 1.89 10.88
N GLN A 79 2.83 1.23 11.98
CA GLN A 79 4.14 1.37 12.63
C GLN A 79 5.23 0.51 11.96
N ILE A 80 4.89 -0.39 11.03
CA ILE A 80 5.87 -1.18 10.27
C ILE A 80 6.18 -0.44 8.97
N VAL A 81 7.38 0.11 8.89
CA VAL A 81 7.84 0.91 7.75
C VAL A 81 8.47 0.08 6.66
N ALA A 82 9.08 -1.04 7.02
CA ALA A 82 9.76 -1.93 6.07
C ALA A 82 9.74 -3.38 6.54
N VAL A 83 9.93 -4.29 5.60
CA VAL A 83 10.16 -5.71 5.85
C VAL A 83 11.33 -6.21 5.02
N GLY A 84 12.01 -7.23 5.50
CA GLY A 84 13.04 -7.93 4.76
C GLY A 84 12.88 -9.44 4.91
N GLY A 85 13.33 -10.18 3.91
CA GLY A 85 13.27 -11.63 3.96
C GLY A 85 14.17 -12.29 2.92
N THR A 86 14.70 -13.45 3.27
CA THR A 86 15.61 -14.22 2.41
C THR A 86 14.90 -14.94 1.27
N TRP A 87 13.55 -14.96 1.24
CA TRP A 87 12.80 -15.65 0.18
C TRP A 87 13.04 -15.05 -1.21
N MET A 88 13.37 -13.76 -1.28
CA MET A 88 13.58 -13.06 -2.55
C MET A 88 14.95 -13.38 -3.16
N CYS A 89 15.94 -13.68 -2.33
CA CYS A 89 17.32 -13.88 -2.76
C CYS A 89 18.01 -14.91 -1.83
N LYS A 90 17.84 -16.21 -2.16
CA LYS A 90 18.43 -17.30 -1.39
C LYS A 90 19.89 -17.51 -1.75
N SER A 91 20.69 -17.99 -0.81
CA SER A 91 22.13 -18.23 -1.02
C SER A 91 22.43 -19.24 -2.12
N ASP A 92 21.59 -20.26 -2.29
CA ASP A 92 21.72 -21.26 -3.36
C ASP A 92 21.46 -20.62 -4.75
N MET A 93 20.50 -19.69 -4.85
CA MET A 93 20.23 -18.97 -6.09
C MET A 93 21.40 -18.04 -6.47
N ILE A 94 22.00 -17.38 -5.50
CA ILE A 94 23.22 -16.55 -5.71
C ILE A 94 24.36 -17.41 -6.20
N LYS A 95 24.63 -18.56 -5.53
CA LYS A 95 25.69 -19.50 -5.92
C LYS A 95 25.49 -20.11 -7.30
N ALA A 96 24.23 -20.26 -7.72
CA ALA A 96 23.86 -20.76 -9.03
C ALA A 96 23.69 -19.65 -10.09
N GLU A 97 24.01 -18.39 -9.76
CA GLU A 97 23.93 -17.21 -10.64
C GLU A 97 22.54 -17.01 -11.27
N LYS A 98 21.46 -17.36 -10.55
CA LYS A 98 20.08 -17.28 -11.03
C LYS A 98 19.51 -15.85 -10.94
N TRP A 99 20.18 -14.89 -11.56
CA TRP A 99 19.86 -13.46 -11.46
C TRP A 99 18.49 -13.10 -12.00
N ASP A 100 18.06 -13.73 -13.10
CA ASP A 100 16.72 -13.49 -13.69
C ASP A 100 15.61 -14.00 -12.77
N GLU A 101 15.82 -15.17 -12.13
CA GLU A 101 14.86 -15.73 -11.17
C GLU A 101 14.73 -14.84 -9.93
N ILE A 102 15.86 -14.37 -9.37
CA ILE A 102 15.88 -13.42 -8.27
C ILE A 102 15.14 -12.13 -8.65
N THR A 103 15.40 -11.61 -9.85
CA THR A 103 14.74 -10.41 -10.37
C THR A 103 13.22 -10.61 -10.48
N ALA A 104 12.78 -11.76 -10.99
CA ALA A 104 11.35 -12.09 -11.10
C ALA A 104 10.68 -12.16 -9.72
N ILE A 105 11.32 -12.81 -8.75
CA ILE A 105 10.81 -12.90 -7.36
C ILE A 105 10.73 -11.53 -6.72
N CYS A 106 11.72 -10.67 -6.89
CA CYS A 106 11.69 -9.29 -6.37
C CYS A 106 10.57 -8.46 -7.00
N LYS A 107 10.35 -8.59 -8.31
CA LYS A 107 9.23 -7.92 -9.00
C LYS A 107 7.89 -8.40 -8.45
N GLU A 108 7.72 -9.71 -8.25
CA GLU A 108 6.49 -10.27 -7.68
C GLU A 108 6.30 -9.84 -6.21
N ALA A 109 7.36 -9.71 -5.41
CA ALA A 109 7.30 -9.19 -4.05
C ALA A 109 6.79 -7.74 -4.03
N VAL A 110 7.27 -6.88 -4.94
CA VAL A 110 6.78 -5.49 -5.09
C VAL A 110 5.32 -5.47 -5.54
N LYS A 111 4.96 -6.29 -6.52
CA LYS A 111 3.57 -6.41 -7.00
C LYS A 111 2.63 -6.84 -5.87
N THR A 112 3.01 -7.83 -5.08
CA THR A 112 2.26 -8.29 -3.90
C THR A 112 2.13 -7.18 -2.87
N MET A 113 3.20 -6.46 -2.56
CA MET A 113 3.21 -5.33 -1.63
C MET A 113 2.26 -4.23 -2.08
N LEU A 114 2.26 -3.85 -3.35
CA LEU A 114 1.41 -2.80 -3.90
C LEU A 114 -0.05 -3.24 -4.02
N GLY A 115 -0.29 -4.51 -4.34
CA GLY A 115 -1.61 -5.14 -4.36
C GLY A 115 -2.59 -4.47 -5.32
N PHE A 116 -2.15 -4.07 -6.49
CA PHE A 116 -3.03 -3.41 -7.46
C PHE A 116 -4.20 -4.30 -7.89
N SER A 117 -5.39 -3.72 -7.93
CA SER A 117 -6.61 -4.35 -8.43
C SER A 117 -7.56 -3.28 -8.95
N LEU A 118 -8.43 -3.64 -9.90
CA LEU A 118 -9.54 -2.76 -10.25
C LEU A 118 -10.45 -2.58 -9.03
N ALA A 119 -10.68 -1.34 -8.61
CA ALA A 119 -11.62 -1.02 -7.54
C ALA A 119 -13.01 -0.72 -8.11
N HIS A 120 -13.11 0.23 -9.04
CA HIS A 120 -14.36 0.56 -9.74
C HIS A 120 -14.08 1.31 -11.05
N VAL A 121 -15.11 1.42 -11.86
CA VAL A 121 -15.15 2.29 -13.04
C VAL A 121 -16.21 3.34 -12.81
N GLY A 122 -15.83 4.61 -12.91
CA GLY A 122 -16.73 5.75 -12.87
C GLY A 122 -17.16 6.14 -14.27
N ILE A 123 -18.45 6.33 -14.49
CA ILE A 123 -19.04 6.79 -15.73
C ILE A 123 -19.51 8.23 -15.54
N ASN A 124 -19.02 9.16 -16.35
CA ASN A 124 -19.51 10.54 -16.34
C ASN A 124 -20.91 10.58 -16.98
N CYS A 125 -21.94 10.91 -16.18
CA CYS A 125 -23.27 11.22 -16.68
C CYS A 125 -23.43 12.75 -16.75
N GLU A 126 -24.35 13.22 -17.60
CA GLU A 126 -24.57 14.66 -17.79
C GLU A 126 -25.14 15.33 -16.53
N ASN A 127 -25.99 14.59 -15.80
CA ASN A 127 -26.70 15.06 -14.63
C ASN A 127 -27.14 13.89 -13.72
N GLU A 128 -27.75 14.24 -12.59
CA GLU A 128 -28.22 13.25 -11.60
C GLU A 128 -29.30 12.32 -12.15
N VAL A 129 -30.19 12.81 -13.04
CA VAL A 129 -31.26 12.00 -13.61
C VAL A 129 -30.69 10.90 -14.51
N ASP A 130 -29.69 11.24 -15.31
CA ASP A 130 -28.96 10.28 -16.15
C ASP A 130 -28.15 9.29 -15.33
N ALA A 131 -27.51 9.74 -14.27
CA ALA A 131 -26.80 8.87 -13.33
C ALA A 131 -27.75 7.87 -12.64
N GLN A 132 -28.93 8.33 -12.22
CA GLN A 132 -29.94 7.47 -11.63
C GLN A 132 -30.47 6.44 -12.64
N ARG A 133 -30.72 6.86 -13.88
CA ARG A 133 -31.17 5.97 -14.96
C ARG A 133 -30.11 4.89 -15.23
N ALA A 134 -28.86 5.28 -15.44
CA ALA A 134 -27.74 4.35 -15.67
C ALA A 134 -27.60 3.34 -14.53
N ALA A 135 -27.54 3.81 -13.29
CA ALA A 135 -27.40 2.93 -12.13
C ALA A 135 -28.59 1.98 -11.97
N LYS A 136 -29.85 2.48 -12.10
CA LYS A 136 -31.05 1.65 -12.02
C LYS A 136 -31.10 0.59 -13.11
N THR A 137 -30.67 0.92 -14.33
CA THR A 137 -30.61 -0.04 -15.45
C THR A 137 -29.66 -1.20 -15.12
N LEU A 138 -28.42 -0.88 -14.62
CA LEU A 138 -27.46 -1.91 -14.23
C LEU A 138 -27.98 -2.76 -13.06
N CYS A 139 -28.62 -2.12 -12.07
CA CYS A 139 -29.20 -2.84 -10.94
C CYS A 139 -30.32 -3.79 -11.38
N ALA A 140 -31.21 -3.34 -12.29
CA ALA A 140 -32.32 -4.14 -12.77
C ALA A 140 -31.88 -5.34 -13.61
N PHE A 141 -30.86 -5.17 -14.47
CA PHE A 141 -30.42 -6.24 -15.36
C PHE A 141 -29.51 -7.27 -14.69
N PHE A 142 -28.67 -6.82 -13.76
CA PHE A 142 -27.62 -7.66 -13.18
C PHE A 142 -27.82 -7.95 -11.69
N GLY A 143 -28.90 -7.47 -11.09
CA GLY A 143 -29.20 -7.70 -9.68
C GLY A 143 -28.23 -6.98 -8.73
N PHE A 144 -27.63 -5.87 -9.17
CA PHE A 144 -26.73 -5.10 -8.32
C PHE A 144 -27.50 -4.26 -7.29
N ASP A 145 -26.87 -4.02 -6.14
CA ASP A 145 -27.41 -3.10 -5.14
C ASP A 145 -27.32 -1.64 -5.62
N TYR A 146 -28.41 -0.91 -5.49
CA TYR A 146 -28.46 0.53 -5.76
C TYR A 146 -27.99 1.30 -4.53
N LYS A 147 -26.86 2.01 -4.64
CA LYS A 147 -26.22 2.74 -3.52
C LYS A 147 -26.08 4.21 -3.86
N PRO A 148 -27.05 5.07 -3.52
CA PRO A 148 -26.95 6.51 -3.76
C PRO A 148 -25.94 7.18 -2.82
N GLY A 149 -25.08 8.02 -3.37
CA GLY A 149 -24.15 8.88 -2.65
C GLY A 149 -24.39 10.36 -2.99
N ASN A 150 -23.55 11.24 -2.46
CA ASN A 150 -23.68 12.67 -2.68
C ASN A 150 -23.37 13.08 -4.13
N SER A 151 -22.21 12.69 -4.65
CA SER A 151 -21.71 13.06 -5.98
C SER A 151 -21.91 11.99 -7.03
N SER A 152 -22.30 10.80 -6.64
CA SER A 152 -22.42 9.64 -7.52
C SER A 152 -23.41 8.60 -6.99
N ILE A 153 -23.69 7.60 -7.81
CA ILE A 153 -24.53 6.46 -7.47
C ILE A 153 -23.79 5.19 -7.87
N PHE A 154 -23.58 4.27 -6.94
CA PHE A 154 -23.00 2.98 -7.25
C PHE A 154 -24.08 1.96 -7.64
N ALA A 155 -23.83 1.26 -8.74
CA ALA A 155 -24.48 0.00 -9.07
C ALA A 155 -23.53 -1.13 -8.61
N GLY A 156 -23.88 -1.78 -7.51
CA GLY A 156 -23.03 -2.74 -6.81
C GLY A 156 -21.83 -2.07 -6.12
N SER A 157 -20.63 -2.58 -6.39
CA SER A 157 -19.36 -2.03 -5.87
C SER A 157 -18.39 -1.62 -6.97
N ALA A 158 -18.68 -1.95 -8.22
CA ALA A 158 -17.75 -1.84 -9.32
C ALA A 158 -18.08 -0.74 -10.33
N VAL A 159 -19.31 -0.25 -10.39
CA VAL A 159 -19.72 0.79 -11.33
C VAL A 159 -20.25 2.00 -10.57
N GLU A 160 -19.61 3.15 -10.77
CA GLU A 160 -19.96 4.43 -10.19
C GLU A 160 -20.54 5.36 -11.27
N CYS A 161 -21.81 5.73 -11.17
CA CYS A 161 -22.45 6.68 -12.07
C CYS A 161 -22.32 8.08 -11.46
N MET A 162 -21.50 8.94 -12.05
CA MET A 162 -21.28 10.31 -11.58
C MET A 162 -22.50 11.18 -11.87
N LYS A 163 -22.96 11.98 -10.89
CA LYS A 163 -24.11 12.89 -11.04
C LYS A 163 -23.80 14.16 -11.86
N ALA A 164 -22.52 14.38 -12.12
CA ALA A 164 -22.02 15.43 -13.02
C ALA A 164 -20.67 14.98 -13.59
N PRO A 165 -20.28 15.45 -14.76
CA PRO A 165 -18.96 15.15 -15.33
C PRO A 165 -17.84 15.59 -14.39
N TYR A 166 -16.81 14.75 -14.28
CA TYR A 166 -15.57 15.02 -13.55
C TYR A 166 -14.38 14.66 -14.44
N LEU A 167 -13.20 14.41 -13.86
CA LEU A 167 -12.00 14.10 -14.63
C LEU A 167 -12.20 12.91 -15.57
N GLY A 168 -11.55 12.99 -16.73
CA GLY A 168 -11.67 12.03 -17.83
C GLY A 168 -12.87 12.31 -18.73
N LYS A 169 -12.68 12.19 -20.05
CA LYS A 169 -13.74 12.39 -21.03
C LYS A 169 -14.95 11.45 -20.79
N ASN A 170 -14.66 10.18 -20.50
CA ASN A 170 -15.66 9.14 -20.31
C ASN A 170 -15.95 8.85 -18.82
N GLY A 171 -15.12 9.38 -17.93
CA GLY A 171 -15.16 9.10 -16.49
C GLY A 171 -13.80 8.67 -15.98
N HIS A 172 -13.75 7.76 -15.00
CA HIS A 172 -12.50 7.37 -14.36
C HIS A 172 -12.39 5.85 -14.12
N ILE A 173 -11.15 5.39 -13.98
CA ILE A 173 -10.82 4.03 -13.55
C ILE A 173 -10.09 4.13 -12.21
N ALA A 174 -10.67 3.53 -11.17
CA ALA A 174 -10.07 3.46 -9.85
C ALA A 174 -9.26 2.18 -9.70
N ILE A 175 -7.98 2.33 -9.41
CA ILE A 175 -7.07 1.22 -9.11
C ILE A 175 -6.83 1.17 -7.61
N GLY A 176 -7.28 0.09 -6.97
CA GLY A 176 -7.02 -0.18 -5.57
C GLY A 176 -5.56 -0.50 -5.32
N THR A 177 -4.99 0.03 -4.24
CA THR A 177 -3.64 -0.30 -3.75
C THR A 177 -3.63 -0.48 -2.25
N ASN A 178 -2.68 -1.26 -1.74
CA ASN A 178 -2.51 -1.45 -0.30
C ASN A 178 -1.94 -0.21 0.42
N ASN A 179 -1.20 0.63 -0.30
CA ASN A 179 -0.64 1.87 0.25
C ASN A 179 -0.35 2.87 -0.87
N ILE A 180 -0.98 4.04 -0.82
CA ILE A 180 -0.86 5.07 -1.85
C ILE A 180 0.56 5.61 -1.98
N ASP A 181 1.24 5.91 -0.88
CA ASP A 181 2.57 6.51 -0.94
C ASP A 181 3.60 5.56 -1.53
N ARG A 182 3.52 4.27 -1.19
CA ARG A 182 4.34 3.23 -1.84
C ARG A 182 4.01 3.09 -3.32
N ALA A 183 2.72 3.13 -3.68
CA ALA A 183 2.30 3.03 -5.08
C ALA A 183 2.79 4.23 -5.89
N VAL A 184 2.64 5.45 -5.38
CA VAL A 184 3.14 6.68 -6.01
C VAL A 184 4.65 6.60 -6.20
N TYR A 185 5.41 6.21 -5.17
CA TYR A 185 6.85 6.05 -5.26
C TYR A 185 7.28 5.05 -6.34
N HIS A 186 6.68 3.85 -6.36
CA HIS A 186 7.06 2.81 -7.32
C HIS A 186 6.64 3.12 -8.76
N LEU A 187 5.47 3.71 -8.96
CA LEU A 187 5.00 4.13 -10.29
C LEU A 187 5.77 5.35 -10.79
N GLY A 188 6.08 6.31 -9.91
CA GLY A 188 6.91 7.47 -10.26
C GLY A 188 8.30 7.07 -10.77
N ARG A 189 8.91 6.04 -10.19
CA ARG A 189 10.16 5.46 -10.70
C ARG A 189 10.03 4.83 -12.10
N GLN A 190 8.82 4.54 -12.55
CA GLN A 190 8.52 4.04 -13.90
C GLN A 190 8.11 5.17 -14.85
N GLY A 191 8.18 6.43 -14.40
CA GLY A 191 7.85 7.61 -15.20
C GLY A 191 6.36 8.00 -15.14
N VAL A 192 5.56 7.41 -14.26
CA VAL A 192 4.16 7.82 -14.07
C VAL A 192 4.13 9.14 -13.30
N GLU A 193 3.44 10.13 -13.85
CA GLU A 193 3.22 11.42 -13.19
C GLU A 193 1.86 11.45 -12.50
N PHE A 194 1.80 12.14 -11.36
CA PHE A 194 0.60 12.32 -10.56
C PHE A 194 0.16 13.78 -10.53
N ASP A 195 -1.14 14.00 -10.45
CA ASP A 195 -1.71 15.32 -10.22
C ASP A 195 -1.86 15.57 -8.71
N GLU A 196 -0.85 16.20 -8.12
CA GLU A 196 -0.81 16.47 -6.68
C GLU A 196 -1.96 17.38 -6.21
N SER A 197 -2.59 18.16 -7.10
CA SER A 197 -3.77 18.96 -6.75
C SER A 197 -4.98 18.11 -6.38
N THR A 198 -5.00 16.85 -6.87
CA THR A 198 -6.07 15.88 -6.59
C THR A 198 -5.80 14.99 -5.38
N ARG A 199 -4.62 15.14 -4.72
CA ARG A 199 -4.21 14.27 -3.62
C ARG A 199 -5.16 14.41 -2.43
N LYS A 200 -5.64 13.27 -1.99
CA LYS A 200 -6.41 13.07 -0.74
C LYS A 200 -5.71 12.01 0.10
N PRO A 201 -6.03 11.85 1.39
CA PRO A 201 -5.38 10.84 2.24
C PRO A 201 -5.43 9.42 1.69
N LYS A 202 -6.46 9.09 0.89
CA LYS A 202 -6.70 7.75 0.34
C LYS A 202 -6.90 7.72 -1.18
N ALA A 203 -6.57 8.79 -1.91
CA ALA A 203 -6.73 8.85 -3.37
C ALA A 203 -5.78 9.84 -4.01
N ILE A 204 -5.36 9.56 -5.25
CA ILE A 204 -4.62 10.49 -6.11
C ILE A 204 -4.81 10.11 -7.58
N TYR A 205 -4.98 11.09 -8.44
CA TYR A 205 -5.07 10.88 -9.88
C TYR A 205 -3.69 10.88 -10.54
N LEU A 206 -3.55 10.06 -11.58
CA LEU A 206 -2.45 10.15 -12.53
C LEU A 206 -2.72 11.35 -13.45
N LYS A 207 -1.65 11.95 -13.97
CA LYS A 207 -1.78 12.94 -15.05
C LYS A 207 -2.15 12.26 -16.38
N GLY A 208 -3.03 12.88 -17.13
CA GLY A 208 -3.50 12.38 -18.42
C GLY A 208 -4.62 11.33 -18.31
N GLU A 209 -4.93 10.74 -19.44
CA GLU A 209 -6.05 9.79 -19.59
C GLU A 209 -5.59 8.51 -20.29
N VAL A 210 -6.29 7.42 -19.99
CA VAL A 210 -6.14 6.14 -20.69
C VAL A 210 -7.47 5.81 -21.35
N GLY A 211 -7.52 5.82 -22.68
CA GLY A 211 -8.75 5.54 -23.42
C GLY A 211 -9.92 6.51 -23.14
N GLY A 212 -9.60 7.77 -22.79
CA GLY A 212 -10.60 8.77 -22.39
C GLY A 212 -11.07 8.65 -20.94
N PHE A 213 -10.43 7.81 -20.12
CA PHE A 213 -10.68 7.72 -18.68
C PHE A 213 -9.53 8.33 -17.91
N ALA A 214 -9.83 9.16 -16.91
CA ALA A 214 -8.87 9.52 -15.89
C ALA A 214 -8.58 8.28 -15.03
N VAL A 215 -7.33 8.11 -14.60
CA VAL A 215 -6.96 6.97 -13.73
C VAL A 215 -6.58 7.49 -12.37
N HIS A 216 -7.07 6.87 -11.31
CA HIS A 216 -6.65 7.23 -9.97
C HIS A 216 -6.37 6.01 -9.09
N LEU A 217 -5.48 6.20 -8.12
CA LEU A 217 -5.25 5.24 -7.06
C LEU A 217 -6.23 5.47 -5.92
N VAL A 218 -6.74 4.39 -5.33
CA VAL A 218 -7.48 4.41 -4.07
C VAL A 218 -6.89 3.42 -3.08
N GLN A 219 -6.74 3.83 -1.82
CA GLN A 219 -6.26 2.93 -0.78
C GLN A 219 -7.40 2.02 -0.31
N LYS A 220 -7.11 0.72 -0.27
CA LYS A 220 -8.01 -0.32 0.24
C LYS A 220 -8.27 -0.19 1.74
#